data_29da41023db596adb5db4a0aa5f08395
#
_entry.id   29da41023db596adb5db4a0aa5f08395
#
_cell.length_a   1.000
_cell.length_b   1.000
_cell.length_c   1.000
_cell.angle_alpha   90.00
_cell.angle_beta   90.00
_cell.angle_gamma   90.00
#
_symmetry.space_group_name_H-M   'P 1'
#
loop_
_entity.id
_entity.type
_entity.pdbx_description
1 polymer ?
#
loop_
_entity_poly.entity_id
_entity_poly.type
_entity_poly.pdbx_seq_one_letter_code
_entity_poly.pdbx_strand_id
1 'polypeptide(L)'
;MTTTKNNNLSNTTTKSNQAPSLREGWGGSFFFEVCANSVESCIAAQQGGADRVELCAGIPEGGTTPSYGEIRQARRLLDEGAARGLKATRLHVIIRPRGGDFLYTELELQRMLDDIRICRELGADGVVFGCLRPDGTLDTEANARLLEAARQRPTTSRPTPQTPTPNPSPGEGSLDTFSSDDATSNANQAPLPSGGAGGGCLSITFHRAFDRCANPTQALEELIRQGFDRVLTSGQQPTAELGIPLLKTLHQQAAGRIIILAGCGVNEQNIRRIYDETGVSEYHFSAREPLRSQMLFSNPDVYMGAKGADEDTILRTTARRVSETIRQLKEQ
;
A
#
# COMPACT_ATOMS: atom_id res chain seq x y z
N MET A 1 3.10 23.72 -72.12
CA MET A 1 3.89 24.29 -70.97
C MET A 1 2.95 24.44 -69.80
N THR A 2 2.92 23.46 -68.89
CA THR A 2 2.03 23.45 -67.72
C THR A 2 2.83 22.91 -66.52
N THR A 3 3.15 23.76 -65.60
CA THR A 3 3.93 23.49 -64.43
C THR A 3 3.04 22.94 -63.32
N THR A 4 3.35 21.73 -62.90
CA THR A 4 2.69 21.07 -61.76
C THR A 4 3.39 21.47 -60.48
N LYS A 5 2.67 22.07 -59.51
CA LYS A 5 3.17 22.34 -58.14
C LYS A 5 2.85 21.14 -57.25
N ASN A 6 3.90 20.55 -56.70
CA ASN A 6 3.83 19.55 -55.65
C ASN A 6 3.56 20.25 -54.28
N ASN A 7 2.46 19.90 -53.64
CA ASN A 7 2.21 20.22 -52.25
C ASN A 7 2.64 19.04 -51.38
N ASN A 8 3.75 19.20 -50.65
CA ASN A 8 4.15 18.31 -49.57
C ASN A 8 3.34 18.66 -48.31
N LEU A 9 2.40 17.81 -47.95
CA LEU A 9 1.75 17.80 -46.63
C LEU A 9 2.63 16.99 -45.69
N SER A 10 3.27 17.68 -44.77
CA SER A 10 3.99 17.08 -43.65
C SER A 10 3.00 16.45 -42.66
N ASN A 11 3.00 15.12 -42.63
CA ASN A 11 2.32 14.34 -41.57
C ASN A 11 3.06 14.49 -40.24
N THR A 12 2.57 15.34 -39.37
CA THR A 12 2.96 15.35 -37.95
C THR A 12 2.22 14.21 -37.24
N THR A 13 2.92 13.10 -37.08
CA THR A 13 2.46 11.98 -36.25
C THR A 13 2.53 12.40 -34.78
N THR A 14 1.40 12.74 -34.20
CA THR A 14 1.22 12.88 -32.75
C THR A 14 1.49 11.51 -32.12
N LYS A 15 2.64 11.36 -31.46
CA LYS A 15 2.91 10.22 -30.59
C LYS A 15 1.93 10.29 -29.41
N SER A 16 0.93 9.43 -29.43
CA SER A 16 0.08 9.17 -28.27
C SER A 16 0.98 8.66 -27.14
N ASN A 17 1.00 9.36 -26.02
CA ASN A 17 1.56 8.88 -24.74
C ASN A 17 0.66 7.72 -24.25
N GLN A 18 0.87 6.54 -24.79
CA GLN A 18 0.34 5.32 -24.17
C GLN A 18 1.15 5.06 -22.92
N ALA A 19 0.46 5.01 -21.77
CA ALA A 19 1.02 4.46 -20.54
C ALA A 19 1.61 3.05 -20.84
N PRO A 20 2.74 2.67 -20.21
CA PRO A 20 3.32 1.36 -20.43
C PRO A 20 2.27 0.28 -20.14
N SER A 21 2.06 -0.61 -21.11
CA SER A 21 1.11 -1.71 -21.00
C SER A 21 1.52 -2.59 -19.79
N LEU A 22 0.58 -2.85 -18.88
CA LEU A 22 0.73 -3.76 -17.72
C LEU A 22 1.07 -5.22 -18.11
N ARG A 23 1.41 -5.49 -19.38
CA ARG A 23 1.58 -6.82 -19.95
C ARG A 23 2.97 -7.39 -20.02
N GLU A 24 4.00 -6.70 -19.55
CA GLU A 24 5.35 -7.28 -19.60
C GLU A 24 5.71 -7.95 -18.27
N GLY A 25 5.61 -9.28 -18.23
CA GLY A 25 6.37 -10.13 -17.32
C GLY A 25 5.63 -10.99 -16.30
N TRP A 26 4.31 -11.17 -16.37
CA TRP A 26 3.62 -12.06 -15.44
C TRP A 26 2.94 -13.20 -16.20
N GLY A 27 3.70 -14.21 -16.55
CA GLY A 27 3.15 -15.46 -17.09
C GLY A 27 2.19 -16.07 -16.07
N GLY A 28 0.93 -16.24 -16.45
CA GLY A 28 -0.13 -17.09 -15.88
C GLY A 28 -0.18 -17.35 -14.37
N SER A 29 0.38 -16.52 -13.49
CA SER A 29 0.55 -16.80 -12.08
C SER A 29 -0.28 -15.86 -11.21
N PHE A 30 -0.81 -16.46 -10.15
CA PHE A 30 -1.53 -15.77 -9.09
C PHE A 30 -0.65 -14.75 -8.36
N PHE A 31 -1.26 -13.69 -7.85
CA PHE A 31 -0.58 -12.65 -7.09
C PHE A 31 -1.22 -12.49 -5.70
N PHE A 32 -0.41 -12.52 -4.66
CA PHE A 32 -0.85 -12.60 -3.28
C PHE A 32 -0.39 -11.37 -2.49
N GLU A 33 -1.37 -10.60 -2.02
CA GLU A 33 -1.16 -9.47 -1.12
C GLU A 33 -1.60 -9.83 0.30
N VAL A 34 -0.75 -9.54 1.28
CA VAL A 34 -1.05 -9.74 2.69
C VAL A 34 -1.30 -8.40 3.38
N CYS A 35 -2.47 -8.27 4.02
CA CYS A 35 -2.81 -7.16 4.91
C CYS A 35 -2.01 -7.30 6.21
N ALA A 36 -0.91 -6.58 6.29
CA ALA A 36 0.01 -6.58 7.43
C ALA A 36 -0.34 -5.45 8.41
N ASN A 37 -0.51 -5.80 9.69
CA ASN A 37 -0.86 -4.86 10.75
C ASN A 37 0.34 -4.47 11.64
N SER A 38 1.53 -4.83 11.22
CA SER A 38 2.79 -4.49 11.88
C SER A 38 3.98 -4.83 10.98
N VAL A 39 5.16 -4.37 11.35
CA VAL A 39 6.41 -4.69 10.67
C VAL A 39 6.70 -6.20 10.74
N GLU A 40 6.42 -6.85 11.87
CA GLU A 40 6.59 -8.30 12.03
C GLU A 40 5.64 -9.08 11.11
N SER A 41 4.44 -8.56 10.89
CA SER A 41 3.49 -9.13 9.92
C SER A 41 4.00 -9.01 8.48
N CYS A 42 4.70 -7.93 8.12
CA CYS A 42 5.36 -7.79 6.81
C CYS A 42 6.46 -8.85 6.62
N ILE A 43 7.30 -9.06 7.65
CA ILE A 43 8.36 -10.08 7.62
C ILE A 43 7.75 -11.47 7.47
N ALA A 44 6.72 -11.80 8.26
CA ALA A 44 6.04 -13.08 8.18
C ALA A 44 5.38 -13.31 6.82
N ALA A 45 4.80 -12.28 6.22
CA ALA A 45 4.22 -12.34 4.88
C ALA A 45 5.29 -12.64 3.82
N GLN A 46 6.45 -11.98 3.87
CA GLN A 46 7.57 -12.24 2.98
C GLN A 46 8.09 -13.68 3.13
N GLN A 47 8.29 -14.14 4.37
CA GLN A 47 8.71 -15.51 4.67
C GLN A 47 7.72 -16.55 4.16
N GLY A 48 6.42 -16.24 4.21
CA GLY A 48 5.34 -17.07 3.67
C GLY A 48 5.21 -17.03 2.14
N GLY A 49 5.99 -16.20 1.44
CA GLY A 49 6.04 -16.13 -0.02
C GLY A 49 5.07 -15.12 -0.66
N ALA A 50 4.56 -14.15 0.09
CA ALA A 50 3.72 -13.08 -0.43
C ALA A 50 4.43 -12.25 -1.52
N ASP A 51 3.68 -11.81 -2.54
CA ASP A 51 4.17 -10.93 -3.60
C ASP A 51 4.19 -9.47 -3.16
N ARG A 52 3.25 -9.12 -2.29
CA ARG A 52 3.02 -7.77 -1.80
C ARG A 52 2.48 -7.79 -0.37
N VAL A 53 2.79 -6.78 0.38
CA VAL A 53 2.13 -6.46 1.64
C VAL A 53 1.40 -5.13 1.50
N GLU A 54 0.21 -5.03 2.10
CA GLU A 54 -0.42 -3.75 2.40
C GLU A 54 -0.21 -3.48 3.89
N LEU A 55 0.65 -2.52 4.22
CA LEU A 55 0.91 -2.13 5.60
C LEU A 55 -0.20 -1.18 6.08
N CYS A 56 -0.85 -1.56 7.19
CA CYS A 56 -1.96 -0.85 7.81
C CYS A 56 -1.73 -0.70 9.30
N ALA A 57 -2.07 0.45 9.87
CA ALA A 57 -2.34 0.60 11.31
C ALA A 57 -3.85 0.49 11.58
N GLY A 58 -4.29 0.61 12.82
CA GLY A 58 -5.71 0.78 13.18
C GLY A 58 -6.64 -0.28 12.58
N ILE A 59 -6.32 -1.55 12.70
CA ILE A 59 -7.12 -2.64 12.11
C ILE A 59 -8.56 -2.68 12.64
N PRO A 60 -8.85 -2.40 13.93
CA PRO A 60 -10.22 -2.33 14.42
C PRO A 60 -11.08 -1.29 13.66
N GLU A 61 -10.46 -0.22 13.17
CA GLU A 61 -11.11 0.82 12.35
C GLU A 61 -11.19 0.47 10.87
N GLY A 62 -10.70 -0.71 10.49
CA GLY A 62 -10.65 -1.18 9.10
C GLY A 62 -9.38 -0.78 8.34
N GLY A 63 -8.34 -0.41 9.07
CA GLY A 63 -7.04 0.04 8.53
C GLY A 63 -6.96 1.56 8.39
N THR A 64 -5.86 2.13 8.90
CA THR A 64 -5.49 3.56 8.78
C THR A 64 -4.03 3.68 8.35
N THR A 65 -3.60 4.88 7.97
CA THR A 65 -2.21 5.14 7.59
C THR A 65 -1.26 4.75 8.73
N PRO A 66 -0.24 3.90 8.49
CA PRO A 66 0.76 3.55 9.48
C PRO A 66 1.72 4.72 9.75
N SER A 67 2.43 4.66 10.87
CA SER A 67 3.41 5.67 11.22
C SER A 67 4.61 5.69 10.26
N TYR A 68 5.30 6.84 10.19
CA TYR A 68 6.58 6.98 9.48
C TYR A 68 7.58 5.89 9.87
N GLY A 69 7.67 5.59 11.19
CA GLY A 69 8.59 4.57 11.71
C GLY A 69 8.29 3.18 11.19
N GLU A 70 7.01 2.81 11.14
CA GLU A 70 6.57 1.51 10.62
C GLU A 70 6.86 1.37 9.12
N ILE A 71 6.54 2.38 8.31
CA ILE A 71 6.79 2.36 6.85
C ILE A 71 8.29 2.21 6.57
N ARG A 72 9.12 3.04 7.22
CA ARG A 72 10.58 3.01 7.07
C ARG A 72 11.17 1.66 7.48
N GLN A 73 10.73 1.12 8.62
CA GLN A 73 11.25 -0.13 9.13
C GLN A 73 10.79 -1.32 8.28
N ALA A 74 9.52 -1.34 7.84
CA ALA A 74 9.00 -2.37 6.95
C ALA A 74 9.80 -2.42 5.63
N ARG A 75 10.03 -1.26 4.98
CA ARG A 75 10.82 -1.22 3.74
C ARG A 75 12.22 -1.79 3.95
N ARG A 76 12.94 -1.29 4.96
CA ARG A 76 14.29 -1.76 5.26
C ARG A 76 14.36 -3.28 5.48
N LEU A 77 13.45 -3.83 6.28
CA LEU A 77 13.49 -5.26 6.64
C LEU A 77 13.03 -6.16 5.48
N LEU A 78 12.12 -5.71 4.63
CA LEU A 78 11.76 -6.43 3.40
C LEU A 78 12.94 -6.47 2.42
N ASP A 79 13.70 -5.38 2.28
CA ASP A 79 14.90 -5.33 1.44
C ASP A 79 16.01 -6.23 1.99
N GLU A 80 16.25 -6.20 3.30
CA GLU A 80 17.19 -7.10 3.96
C GLU A 80 16.80 -8.57 3.80
N GLY A 81 15.50 -8.89 3.87
CA GLY A 81 14.98 -10.23 3.61
C GLY A 81 15.26 -10.68 2.17
N ALA A 82 15.00 -9.82 1.19
CA ALA A 82 15.29 -10.09 -0.22
C ALA A 82 16.79 -10.28 -0.47
N ALA A 83 17.65 -9.46 0.14
CA ALA A 83 19.10 -9.60 0.07
C ALA A 83 19.63 -10.93 0.67
N ARG A 84 18.88 -11.51 1.60
CA ARG A 84 19.15 -12.85 2.19
C ARG A 84 18.50 -14.01 1.42
N GLY A 85 17.96 -13.77 0.24
CA GLY A 85 17.39 -14.79 -0.64
C GLY A 85 15.90 -15.07 -0.45
N LEU A 86 15.19 -14.31 0.37
CA LEU A 86 13.73 -14.35 0.39
C LEU A 86 13.17 -13.67 -0.87
N LYS A 87 11.90 -13.94 -1.17
CA LYS A 87 11.20 -13.27 -2.27
C LYS A 87 11.21 -11.76 -2.09
N ALA A 88 11.50 -11.02 -3.15
CA ALA A 88 11.33 -9.57 -3.16
C ALA A 88 9.83 -9.24 -3.06
N THR A 89 9.40 -8.80 -1.87
CA THR A 89 8.01 -8.50 -1.56
C THR A 89 7.77 -7.00 -1.65
N ARG A 90 6.78 -6.57 -2.42
CA ARG A 90 6.44 -5.16 -2.59
C ARG A 90 5.76 -4.60 -1.34
N LEU A 91 6.04 -3.35 -1.02
CA LEU A 91 5.42 -2.61 0.07
C LEU A 91 4.39 -1.63 -0.48
N HIS A 92 3.11 -1.90 -0.26
CA HIS A 92 2.03 -0.93 -0.41
C HIS A 92 1.63 -0.40 0.97
N VAL A 93 1.18 0.85 1.01
CA VAL A 93 0.78 1.52 2.25
C VAL A 93 -0.63 2.06 2.10
N ILE A 94 -1.49 1.75 3.06
CA ILE A 94 -2.82 2.36 3.09
C ILE A 94 -2.72 3.84 3.45
N ILE A 95 -3.42 4.67 2.70
CA ILE A 95 -3.55 6.12 2.94
C ILE A 95 -4.99 6.39 3.34
N ARG A 96 -5.26 6.34 4.62
CA ARG A 96 -6.58 6.52 5.21
C ARG A 96 -6.43 7.21 6.57
N PRO A 97 -6.82 8.49 6.66
CA PRO A 97 -6.50 9.33 7.83
C PRO A 97 -7.25 8.96 9.10
N ARG A 98 -8.36 8.23 8.99
CA ARG A 98 -9.20 7.77 10.11
C ARG A 98 -10.08 6.59 9.75
N GLY A 99 -10.68 5.95 10.74
CA GLY A 99 -11.79 5.02 10.58
C GLY A 99 -13.10 5.70 10.12
N GLY A 100 -14.18 4.94 10.05
CA GLY A 100 -15.51 5.40 9.63
C GLY A 100 -15.66 5.42 8.10
N ASP A 101 -16.30 6.47 7.58
CA ASP A 101 -16.64 6.62 6.16
C ASP A 101 -15.43 7.02 5.28
N PHE A 102 -15.70 7.32 4.02
CA PHE A 102 -14.70 7.70 3.02
C PHE A 102 -14.97 9.09 2.42
N LEU A 103 -15.77 9.89 3.12
CA LEU A 103 -16.03 11.29 2.82
C LEU A 103 -15.05 12.14 3.64
N TYR A 104 -14.07 12.75 3.00
CA TYR A 104 -12.98 13.45 3.66
C TYR A 104 -13.11 14.97 3.56
N THR A 105 -12.71 15.66 4.63
CA THR A 105 -12.54 17.11 4.65
C THR A 105 -11.26 17.51 3.90
N GLU A 106 -11.13 18.80 3.55
CA GLU A 106 -9.91 19.31 2.90
C GLU A 106 -8.65 19.08 3.77
N LEU A 107 -8.78 19.20 5.10
CA LEU A 107 -7.65 18.93 6.02
C LEU A 107 -7.25 17.44 6.02
N GLU A 108 -8.20 16.55 5.87
CA GLU A 108 -7.92 15.11 5.74
C GLU A 108 -7.27 14.79 4.40
N LEU A 109 -7.74 15.38 3.31
CA LEU A 109 -7.13 15.25 1.99
C LEU A 109 -5.68 15.78 1.98
N GLN A 110 -5.43 16.91 2.65
CA GLN A 110 -4.07 17.44 2.74
C GLN A 110 -3.13 16.48 3.47
N ARG A 111 -3.57 15.87 4.58
CA ARG A 111 -2.79 14.80 5.26
C ARG A 111 -2.52 13.61 4.34
N MET A 112 -3.55 13.16 3.61
CA MET A 112 -3.37 12.05 2.65
C MET A 112 -2.34 12.37 1.57
N LEU A 113 -2.30 13.61 1.07
CA LEU A 113 -1.30 14.08 0.11
C LEU A 113 0.12 14.05 0.71
N ASP A 114 0.27 14.48 1.95
CA ASP A 114 1.56 14.47 2.65
C ASP A 114 2.01 13.03 2.94
N ASP A 115 1.10 12.15 3.37
CA ASP A 115 1.37 10.72 3.58
C ASP A 115 1.84 10.04 2.29
N ILE A 116 1.24 10.33 1.14
CA ILE A 116 1.67 9.81 -0.17
C ILE A 116 3.11 10.26 -0.50
N ARG A 117 3.46 11.52 -0.23
CA ARG A 117 4.82 12.02 -0.44
C ARG A 117 5.83 11.29 0.45
N ILE A 118 5.50 11.12 1.73
CA ILE A 118 6.31 10.37 2.70
C ILE A 118 6.49 8.92 2.25
N CYS A 119 5.44 8.24 1.83
CA CYS A 119 5.52 6.86 1.32
C CYS A 119 6.51 6.74 0.16
N ARG A 120 6.48 7.71 -0.77
CA ARG A 120 7.43 7.75 -1.89
C ARG A 120 8.86 7.96 -1.43
N GLU A 121 9.09 8.91 -0.52
CA GLU A 121 10.42 9.20 0.03
C GLU A 121 11.01 8.01 0.78
N LEU A 122 10.15 7.22 1.44
CA LEU A 122 10.52 6.01 2.16
C LEU A 122 10.64 4.77 1.27
N GLY A 123 10.38 4.88 -0.04
CA GLY A 123 10.56 3.80 -0.99
C GLY A 123 9.43 2.76 -1.00
N ALA A 124 8.21 3.16 -0.67
CA ALA A 124 7.05 2.31 -0.90
C ALA A 124 6.87 2.05 -2.41
N ASP A 125 6.40 0.86 -2.76
CA ASP A 125 6.14 0.45 -4.14
C ASP A 125 4.75 0.88 -4.61
N GLY A 126 3.85 1.18 -3.66
CA GLY A 126 2.50 1.63 -3.97
C GLY A 126 1.75 2.20 -2.78
N VAL A 127 0.58 2.77 -3.08
CA VAL A 127 -0.34 3.34 -2.10
C VAL A 127 -1.77 2.88 -2.36
N VAL A 128 -2.57 2.85 -1.29
CA VAL A 128 -3.93 2.32 -1.32
C VAL A 128 -4.87 3.34 -0.71
N PHE A 129 -5.79 3.92 -1.48
CA PHE A 129 -6.72 4.94 -1.01
C PHE A 129 -8.04 4.93 -1.78
N GLY A 130 -9.01 5.76 -1.38
CA GLY A 130 -10.27 5.97 -2.10
C GLY A 130 -11.18 6.95 -1.36
N CYS A 131 -11.80 7.85 -2.11
CA CYS A 131 -12.70 8.89 -1.61
C CYS A 131 -14.07 8.73 -2.25
N LEU A 132 -15.13 8.88 -1.44
CA LEU A 132 -16.52 8.86 -1.85
C LEU A 132 -17.18 10.21 -1.56
N ARG A 133 -18.24 10.51 -2.31
CA ARG A 133 -19.19 11.60 -2.06
C ARG A 133 -20.32 11.13 -1.13
N PRO A 134 -21.09 12.07 -0.57
CA PRO A 134 -22.21 11.72 0.33
C PRO A 134 -23.27 10.80 -0.29
N ASP A 135 -23.42 10.83 -1.61
CA ASP A 135 -24.36 9.99 -2.38
C ASP A 135 -23.80 8.60 -2.71
N GLY A 136 -22.59 8.27 -2.23
CA GLY A 136 -21.92 7.00 -2.51
C GLY A 136 -21.27 6.92 -3.90
N THR A 137 -21.25 8.00 -4.68
CA THR A 137 -20.44 8.04 -5.90
C THR A 137 -18.97 8.30 -5.58
N LEU A 138 -18.07 8.01 -6.53
CA LEU A 138 -16.66 8.31 -6.37
C LEU A 138 -16.45 9.83 -6.32
N ASP A 139 -15.65 10.30 -5.36
CA ASP A 139 -15.15 11.68 -5.38
C ASP A 139 -14.01 11.79 -6.39
N THR A 140 -14.39 12.07 -7.63
CA THR A 140 -13.45 12.09 -8.76
C THR A 140 -12.39 13.17 -8.64
N GLU A 141 -12.71 14.28 -8.01
CA GLU A 141 -11.78 15.41 -7.81
C GLU A 141 -10.75 15.08 -6.72
N ALA A 142 -11.20 14.63 -5.55
CA ALA A 142 -10.31 14.20 -4.47
C ALA A 142 -9.39 13.05 -4.92
N ASN A 143 -9.97 12.02 -5.57
CA ASN A 143 -9.20 10.90 -6.09
C ASN A 143 -8.17 11.34 -7.14
N ALA A 144 -8.51 12.28 -8.04
CA ALA A 144 -7.56 12.80 -9.04
C ALA A 144 -6.37 13.51 -8.41
N ARG A 145 -6.59 14.32 -7.36
CA ARG A 145 -5.51 14.99 -6.60
C ARG A 145 -4.55 13.97 -5.96
N LEU A 146 -5.08 12.91 -5.35
CA LEU A 146 -4.29 11.86 -4.73
C LEU A 146 -3.52 11.03 -5.79
N LEU A 147 -4.17 10.73 -6.92
CA LEU A 147 -3.54 10.07 -8.07
C LEU A 147 -2.37 10.88 -8.63
N GLU A 148 -2.56 12.18 -8.81
CA GLU A 148 -1.49 13.08 -9.27
C GLU A 148 -0.31 13.04 -8.30
N ALA A 149 -0.57 13.20 -7.00
CA ALA A 149 0.46 13.11 -5.97
C ALA A 149 1.19 11.76 -6.00
N ALA A 150 0.50 10.64 -6.20
CA ALA A 150 1.11 9.31 -6.28
C ALA A 150 1.94 9.10 -7.56
N ARG A 151 1.63 9.79 -8.66
CA ARG A 151 2.31 9.66 -9.96
C ARG A 151 3.46 10.63 -10.17
N GLN A 152 3.59 11.66 -9.35
CA GLN A 152 4.73 12.58 -9.43
C GLN A 152 6.02 11.78 -9.30
N ARG A 153 6.95 11.98 -10.24
CA ARG A 153 8.30 11.41 -10.12
C ARG A 153 9.06 12.16 -9.02
N PRO A 154 9.95 11.49 -8.28
CA PRO A 154 10.84 12.20 -7.35
C PRO A 154 11.56 13.30 -8.11
N THR A 155 11.43 14.53 -7.65
CA THR A 155 12.31 15.61 -8.13
C THR A 155 13.71 15.28 -7.65
N THR A 156 14.67 15.16 -8.56
CA THR A 156 16.05 14.75 -8.28
C THR A 156 16.88 15.78 -7.50
N SER A 157 16.27 16.78 -6.92
CA SER A 157 16.90 17.72 -6.01
C SER A 157 16.66 17.28 -4.55
N ARG A 158 17.49 16.34 -4.07
CA ARG A 158 17.66 16.14 -2.63
C ARG A 158 18.04 17.51 -2.02
N PRO A 159 17.30 18.04 -1.03
CA PRO A 159 17.79 19.18 -0.29
C PRO A 159 19.14 18.78 0.30
N THR A 160 20.18 19.52 -0.06
CA THR A 160 21.47 19.41 0.60
C THR A 160 21.21 19.61 2.10
N PRO A 161 21.69 18.74 2.99
CA PRO A 161 21.58 18.98 4.41
C PRO A 161 22.19 20.36 4.69
N GLN A 162 21.36 21.29 5.16
CA GLN A 162 21.89 22.55 5.65
C GLN A 162 22.78 22.21 6.81
N THR A 163 24.09 22.40 6.66
CA THR A 163 25.05 22.39 7.77
C THR A 163 24.49 23.38 8.82
N PRO A 164 24.34 22.95 10.08
CA PRO A 164 23.96 23.89 11.12
C PRO A 164 24.98 25.02 11.14
N THR A 165 24.51 26.24 10.99
CA THR A 165 25.34 27.44 11.23
C THR A 165 25.87 27.32 12.65
N PRO A 166 27.20 27.49 12.88
CA PRO A 166 27.74 27.51 14.22
C PRO A 166 27.03 28.58 15.05
N ASN A 167 26.51 28.20 16.19
CA ASN A 167 25.98 29.14 17.17
C ASN A 167 27.07 30.13 17.54
N PRO A 168 26.82 31.44 17.62
CA PRO A 168 27.81 32.38 18.15
C PRO A 168 28.13 32.01 19.59
N SER A 169 29.41 31.90 19.89
CA SER A 169 29.95 31.56 21.21
C SER A 169 29.40 32.51 22.26
N PRO A 170 28.89 32.01 23.40
CA PRO A 170 28.69 32.82 24.58
C PRO A 170 30.06 33.12 25.21
N GLY A 171 30.26 34.33 25.64
CA GLY A 171 31.48 34.81 26.28
C GLY A 171 31.86 34.04 27.57
N GLU A 172 33.13 34.13 27.84
CA GLU A 172 33.84 33.50 28.97
C GLU A 172 33.16 33.66 30.33
N GLY A 173 32.97 32.55 31.01
CA GLY A 173 32.60 32.46 32.43
C GLY A 173 33.14 31.16 33.00
N SER A 174 34.11 31.34 33.88
CA SER A 174 35.02 30.42 34.56
C SER A 174 34.40 29.25 35.33
N LEU A 175 35.15 28.12 35.35
CA LEU A 175 35.29 27.06 36.37
C LEU A 175 34.08 26.17 36.69
N ASP A 176 34.14 24.85 36.40
CA ASP A 176 34.67 23.85 37.32
C ASP A 176 34.80 22.47 36.61
N THR A 177 35.88 21.81 36.98
CA THR A 177 36.34 20.50 36.59
C THR A 177 35.42 19.39 37.06
N PHE A 178 34.92 18.54 36.09
CA PHE A 178 34.64 17.13 36.37
C PHE A 178 35.15 16.31 35.19
N SER A 179 36.20 15.57 35.47
CA SER A 179 36.77 14.51 34.65
C SER A 179 35.91 13.27 34.81
N SER A 180 35.45 12.71 33.68
CA SER A 180 35.26 11.27 33.56
C SER A 180 35.27 10.90 32.09
N ASP A 181 36.18 10.02 31.77
CA ASP A 181 36.45 9.39 30.50
C ASP A 181 35.27 8.54 30.01
N ASP A 182 35.34 8.23 28.71
CA ASP A 182 34.65 7.23 27.96
C ASP A 182 33.26 7.56 27.39
N ALA A 183 33.26 7.78 26.08
CA ALA A 183 32.64 6.90 25.11
C ALA A 183 32.64 7.54 23.71
N THR A 184 33.65 7.20 22.94
CA THR A 184 33.60 7.25 21.50
C THR A 184 32.52 6.30 20.99
N SER A 185 31.40 6.83 20.54
CA SER A 185 30.54 6.09 19.62
C SER A 185 30.30 6.94 18.35
N ASN A 186 31.19 6.74 17.40
CA ASN A 186 30.93 7.05 16.00
C ASN A 186 29.69 6.25 15.57
N ALA A 187 28.53 6.87 15.61
CA ALA A 187 27.37 6.38 14.89
C ALA A 187 27.66 6.55 13.40
N ASN A 188 28.27 5.54 12.81
CA ASN A 188 28.31 5.32 11.39
C ASN A 188 26.86 5.25 10.91
N GLN A 189 26.31 6.38 10.47
CA GLN A 189 25.11 6.36 9.62
C GLN A 189 25.53 5.73 8.30
N ALA A 190 25.30 4.43 8.19
CA ALA A 190 25.34 3.76 6.92
C ALA A 190 24.41 4.50 5.95
N PRO A 191 24.81 4.77 4.69
CA PRO A 191 23.93 5.33 3.70
C PRO A 191 22.72 4.42 3.58
N LEU A 192 21.52 5.01 3.56
CA LEU A 192 20.27 4.30 3.30
C LEU A 192 20.48 3.45 2.03
N PRO A 193 20.19 2.14 2.05
CA PRO A 193 20.28 1.34 0.85
C PRO A 193 19.40 2.01 -0.21
N SER A 194 19.98 2.22 -1.38
CA SER A 194 19.27 2.71 -2.56
C SER A 194 18.11 1.76 -2.80
N GLY A 195 16.89 2.25 -2.53
CA GLY A 195 15.65 1.52 -2.79
C GLY A 195 15.69 0.88 -4.16
N GLY A 196 15.01 -0.26 -4.29
CA GLY A 196 15.02 -1.11 -5.47
C GLY A 196 14.99 -0.32 -6.77
N ALA A 197 15.75 -0.78 -7.74
CA ALA A 197 15.95 -0.19 -9.04
C ALA A 197 14.62 0.10 -9.74
N GLY A 198 14.18 1.36 -9.69
CA GLY A 198 13.01 1.80 -10.40
C GLY A 198 12.51 3.14 -9.88
N GLY A 199 13.01 4.26 -10.41
CA GLY A 199 12.39 5.58 -10.28
C GLY A 199 11.03 5.61 -11.01
N GLY A 200 10.15 4.64 -10.73
CA GLY A 200 8.81 4.51 -11.28
C GLY A 200 7.75 5.20 -10.43
N CYS A 201 6.60 5.49 -11.04
CA CYS A 201 5.42 5.93 -10.33
C CYS A 201 4.96 4.86 -9.32
N LEU A 202 4.39 5.28 -8.19
CA LEU A 202 3.77 4.36 -7.23
C LEU A 202 2.64 3.58 -7.90
N SER A 203 2.51 2.29 -7.58
CA SER A 203 1.33 1.52 -7.95
C SER A 203 0.14 1.93 -7.07
N ILE A 204 -1.06 2.06 -7.67
CA ILE A 204 -2.19 2.68 -7.00
C ILE A 204 -3.37 1.72 -6.96
N THR A 205 -3.82 1.43 -5.73
CA THR A 205 -5.00 0.60 -5.47
C THR A 205 -6.13 1.45 -4.92
N PHE A 206 -7.34 1.33 -5.47
CA PHE A 206 -8.55 1.83 -4.83
C PHE A 206 -9.01 0.80 -3.79
N HIS A 207 -9.08 1.22 -2.52
CA HIS A 207 -9.39 0.31 -1.42
C HIS A 207 -10.89 -0.01 -1.28
N ARG A 208 -11.27 -0.69 -0.19
CA ARG A 208 -12.64 -1.13 0.08
C ARG A 208 -13.71 -0.03 0.23
N ALA A 209 -13.38 1.25 0.02
CA ALA A 209 -14.38 2.28 -0.25
C ALA A 209 -15.28 1.88 -1.43
N PHE A 210 -14.73 1.09 -2.37
CA PHE A 210 -15.50 0.51 -3.46
C PHE A 210 -16.68 -0.34 -2.99
N ASP A 211 -16.53 -1.06 -1.89
CA ASP A 211 -17.62 -1.86 -1.32
C ASP A 211 -18.75 -1.01 -0.70
N ARG A 212 -18.54 0.30 -0.58
CA ARG A 212 -19.51 1.27 -0.06
C ARG A 212 -20.05 2.21 -1.15
N CYS A 213 -19.64 2.05 -2.41
CA CYS A 213 -20.16 2.87 -3.50
C CYS A 213 -21.57 2.45 -3.90
N ALA A 214 -22.36 3.41 -4.41
CA ALA A 214 -23.77 3.21 -4.76
C ALA A 214 -23.96 2.32 -6.01
N ASN A 215 -23.04 2.41 -6.98
CA ASN A 215 -23.09 1.64 -8.22
C ASN A 215 -21.70 1.10 -8.60
N PRO A 216 -21.43 -0.19 -8.31
CA PRO A 216 -20.09 -0.76 -8.51
C PRO A 216 -19.66 -0.86 -9.97
N THR A 217 -20.60 -1.10 -10.91
CA THR A 217 -20.25 -1.20 -12.33
C THR A 217 -19.88 0.16 -12.92
N GLN A 218 -20.60 1.22 -12.55
CA GLN A 218 -20.25 2.57 -12.93
C GLN A 218 -18.96 3.05 -12.26
N ALA A 219 -18.79 2.73 -10.98
CA ALA A 219 -17.57 3.05 -10.24
C ALA A 219 -16.34 2.40 -10.86
N LEU A 220 -16.45 1.14 -11.31
CA LEU A 220 -15.34 0.45 -11.98
C LEU A 220 -14.90 1.17 -13.25
N GLU A 221 -15.82 1.59 -14.13
CA GLU A 221 -15.47 2.34 -15.35
C GLU A 221 -14.81 3.68 -15.00
N GLU A 222 -15.28 4.33 -13.96
CA GLU A 222 -14.69 5.58 -13.50
C GLU A 222 -13.25 5.38 -12.99
N LEU A 223 -12.98 4.32 -12.22
CA LEU A 223 -11.63 3.98 -11.77
C LEU A 223 -10.69 3.67 -12.95
N ILE A 224 -11.20 2.95 -13.95
CA ILE A 224 -10.46 2.68 -15.20
C ILE A 224 -10.13 3.99 -15.91
N ARG A 225 -11.09 4.91 -16.03
CA ARG A 225 -10.92 6.20 -16.69
C ARG A 225 -9.90 7.08 -15.96
N GLN A 226 -9.90 7.07 -14.63
CA GLN A 226 -8.92 7.78 -13.79
C GLN A 226 -7.55 7.11 -13.81
N GLY A 227 -7.49 5.81 -14.20
CA GLY A 227 -6.28 5.04 -14.34
C GLY A 227 -5.74 4.46 -13.04
N PHE A 228 -6.59 4.03 -12.13
CA PHE A 228 -6.17 3.15 -11.04
C PHE A 228 -5.63 1.84 -11.60
N ASP A 229 -4.59 1.28 -10.97
CA ASP A 229 -4.03 0.00 -11.41
C ASP A 229 -4.89 -1.18 -10.95
N ARG A 230 -5.52 -1.07 -9.77
CA ARG A 230 -6.37 -2.11 -9.20
C ARG A 230 -7.45 -1.57 -8.28
N VAL A 231 -8.45 -2.42 -8.03
CA VAL A 231 -9.49 -2.18 -7.04
C VAL A 231 -9.58 -3.37 -6.09
N LEU A 232 -9.47 -3.09 -4.78
CA LEU A 232 -9.68 -4.06 -3.71
C LEU A 232 -11.16 -4.08 -3.33
N THR A 233 -11.79 -5.24 -3.44
CA THR A 233 -13.22 -5.39 -3.17
C THR A 233 -13.58 -6.78 -2.64
N SER A 234 -14.61 -6.84 -1.83
CA SER A 234 -15.28 -8.08 -1.42
C SER A 234 -16.54 -8.38 -2.26
N GLY A 235 -16.75 -7.66 -3.37
CA GLY A 235 -17.98 -7.75 -4.13
C GLY A 235 -19.18 -7.15 -3.39
N GLN A 236 -18.96 -6.05 -2.64
CA GLN A 236 -19.98 -5.36 -1.82
C GLN A 236 -20.68 -6.27 -0.78
N GLN A 237 -20.01 -7.34 -0.37
CA GLN A 237 -20.51 -8.28 0.63
C GLN A 237 -19.61 -8.30 1.87
N PRO A 238 -20.07 -8.85 3.00
CA PRO A 238 -19.25 -9.01 4.20
C PRO A 238 -17.94 -9.76 3.97
N THR A 239 -17.92 -10.72 3.04
CA THR A 239 -16.72 -11.47 2.63
C THR A 239 -16.63 -11.61 1.11
N ALA A 240 -15.43 -11.81 0.59
CA ALA A 240 -15.21 -12.06 -0.85
C ALA A 240 -15.93 -13.34 -1.32
N GLU A 241 -16.05 -14.35 -0.46
CA GLU A 241 -16.77 -15.58 -0.78
C GLU A 241 -18.25 -15.34 -1.04
N LEU A 242 -18.90 -14.51 -0.22
CA LEU A 242 -20.29 -14.11 -0.43
C LEU A 242 -20.44 -13.17 -1.65
N GLY A 243 -19.38 -12.44 -1.97
CA GLY A 243 -19.35 -11.50 -3.10
C GLY A 243 -18.96 -12.12 -4.45
N ILE A 244 -18.76 -13.42 -4.54
CA ILE A 244 -18.40 -14.12 -5.79
C ILE A 244 -19.25 -13.68 -6.99
N PRO A 245 -20.58 -13.53 -6.92
CA PRO A 245 -21.36 -13.12 -8.09
C PRO A 245 -20.95 -11.76 -8.65
N LEU A 246 -20.75 -10.76 -7.78
CA LEU A 246 -20.32 -9.44 -8.23
C LEU A 246 -18.83 -9.43 -8.61
N LEU A 247 -17.96 -10.13 -7.90
CA LEU A 247 -16.53 -10.26 -8.27
C LEU A 247 -16.37 -10.81 -9.67
N LYS A 248 -17.15 -11.84 -10.05
CA LYS A 248 -17.18 -12.39 -11.40
C LYS A 248 -17.60 -11.34 -12.44
N THR A 249 -18.68 -10.62 -12.16
CA THR A 249 -19.18 -9.56 -13.05
C THR A 249 -18.14 -8.46 -13.24
N LEU A 250 -17.52 -7.99 -12.16
CA LEU A 250 -16.49 -6.95 -12.19
C LEU A 250 -15.24 -7.43 -12.94
N HIS A 251 -14.83 -8.69 -12.72
CA HIS A 251 -13.68 -9.27 -13.43
C HIS A 251 -13.92 -9.32 -14.94
N GLN A 252 -15.10 -9.75 -15.37
CA GLN A 252 -15.49 -9.77 -16.77
C GLN A 252 -15.57 -8.35 -17.36
N GLN A 253 -16.18 -7.42 -16.64
CA GLN A 253 -16.28 -6.01 -17.04
C GLN A 253 -14.90 -5.35 -17.14
N ALA A 254 -14.02 -5.62 -16.18
CA ALA A 254 -12.65 -5.09 -16.19
C ALA A 254 -11.89 -5.45 -17.47
N ALA A 255 -12.06 -6.66 -18.00
CA ALA A 255 -11.45 -7.14 -19.24
C ALA A 255 -9.95 -6.82 -19.34
N GLY A 256 -9.22 -6.89 -18.23
CA GLY A 256 -7.78 -6.59 -18.13
C GLY A 256 -7.42 -5.09 -18.14
N ARG A 257 -8.40 -4.17 -18.13
CA ARG A 257 -8.15 -2.72 -18.08
C ARG A 257 -7.80 -2.23 -16.68
N ILE A 258 -8.23 -2.94 -15.64
CA ILE A 258 -7.93 -2.74 -14.23
C ILE A 258 -7.90 -4.11 -13.54
N ILE A 259 -7.08 -4.26 -12.51
CA ILE A 259 -6.97 -5.50 -11.75
C ILE A 259 -8.07 -5.54 -10.69
N ILE A 260 -8.83 -6.65 -10.62
CA ILE A 260 -9.72 -6.93 -9.51
C ILE A 260 -8.92 -7.70 -8.45
N LEU A 261 -8.74 -7.09 -7.29
CA LEU A 261 -8.08 -7.66 -6.12
C LEU A 261 -9.17 -8.15 -5.15
N ALA A 262 -9.40 -9.45 -5.11
CA ALA A 262 -10.42 -10.02 -4.22
C ALA A 262 -9.93 -10.04 -2.78
N GLY A 263 -10.68 -9.42 -1.85
CA GLY A 263 -10.27 -9.33 -0.45
C GLY A 263 -11.44 -9.32 0.54
N CYS A 264 -11.10 -9.42 1.81
CA CYS A 264 -11.99 -9.64 2.95
C CYS A 264 -12.41 -11.10 3.16
N GLY A 265 -11.84 -11.71 4.20
CA GLY A 265 -12.16 -13.10 4.57
C GLY A 265 -11.57 -14.17 3.65
N VAL A 266 -10.72 -13.80 2.70
CA VAL A 266 -9.96 -14.77 1.89
C VAL A 266 -8.96 -15.52 2.77
N ASN A 267 -8.94 -16.84 2.64
CA ASN A 267 -8.10 -17.73 3.42
C ASN A 267 -7.89 -19.10 2.70
N GLU A 268 -7.14 -19.98 3.33
CA GLU A 268 -6.78 -21.29 2.79
C GLU A 268 -7.96 -22.22 2.47
N GLN A 269 -9.15 -21.93 3.00
CA GLN A 269 -10.35 -22.78 2.84
C GLN A 269 -11.22 -22.32 1.65
N ASN A 270 -11.17 -21.02 1.26
CA ASN A 270 -12.09 -20.47 0.27
C ASN A 270 -11.41 -19.87 -0.97
N ILE A 271 -10.10 -19.60 -0.94
CA ILE A 271 -9.39 -18.94 -2.05
C ILE A 271 -9.52 -19.73 -3.37
N ARG A 272 -9.49 -21.06 -3.30
CA ARG A 272 -9.67 -21.93 -4.48
C ARG A 272 -11.05 -21.78 -5.10
N ARG A 273 -12.10 -21.81 -4.28
CA ARG A 273 -13.47 -21.60 -4.73
C ARG A 273 -13.66 -20.21 -5.35
N ILE A 274 -13.10 -19.16 -4.72
CA ILE A 274 -13.18 -17.81 -5.28
C ILE A 274 -12.55 -17.77 -6.68
N TYR A 275 -11.40 -18.41 -6.87
CA TYR A 275 -10.76 -18.50 -8.19
C TYR A 275 -11.64 -19.25 -9.19
N ASP A 276 -12.06 -20.47 -8.86
CA ASP A 276 -12.79 -21.34 -9.79
C ASP A 276 -14.10 -20.70 -10.29
N GLU A 277 -14.77 -19.92 -9.44
CA GLU A 277 -16.04 -19.27 -9.78
C GLU A 277 -15.89 -17.89 -10.42
N THR A 278 -14.79 -17.15 -10.18
CA THR A 278 -14.64 -15.76 -10.63
C THR A 278 -13.59 -15.55 -11.71
N GLY A 279 -12.53 -16.37 -11.75
CA GLY A 279 -11.35 -16.16 -12.59
C GLY A 279 -10.40 -15.06 -12.11
N VAL A 280 -10.65 -14.44 -10.95
CA VAL A 280 -9.77 -13.41 -10.37
C VAL A 280 -8.41 -14.01 -10.01
N SER A 281 -7.32 -13.32 -10.32
CA SER A 281 -5.95 -13.82 -10.11
C SER A 281 -5.15 -13.08 -9.03
N GLU A 282 -5.65 -11.97 -8.48
CA GLU A 282 -5.03 -11.27 -7.36
C GLU A 282 -5.89 -11.37 -6.08
N TYR A 283 -5.25 -11.69 -4.96
CA TYR A 283 -5.93 -11.96 -3.68
C TYR A 283 -5.32 -11.15 -2.55
N HIS A 284 -6.19 -10.61 -1.71
CA HIS A 284 -5.84 -9.89 -0.49
C HIS A 284 -6.38 -10.62 0.74
N PHE A 285 -5.48 -11.00 1.65
CA PHE A 285 -5.83 -11.72 2.88
C PHE A 285 -4.90 -11.35 4.02
N SER A 286 -5.24 -11.69 5.26
CA SER A 286 -4.46 -11.29 6.44
C SER A 286 -3.63 -12.41 7.05
N ALA A 287 -4.06 -13.67 6.94
CA ALA A 287 -3.41 -14.83 7.54
C ALA A 287 -3.02 -14.64 9.01
N ARG A 288 -3.87 -13.93 9.79
CA ARG A 288 -3.61 -13.59 11.20
C ARG A 288 -3.99 -14.75 12.10
N GLU A 289 -3.20 -14.91 13.16
CA GLU A 289 -3.45 -15.79 14.28
C GLU A 289 -3.40 -15.01 15.59
N PRO A 290 -4.18 -15.43 16.61
CA PRO A 290 -4.10 -14.83 17.92
C PRO A 290 -2.78 -15.20 18.61
N LEU A 291 -2.07 -14.22 19.10
CA LEU A 291 -0.87 -14.35 19.90
C LEU A 291 -1.17 -13.78 21.29
N ARG A 292 -1.11 -14.63 22.29
CA ARG A 292 -1.33 -14.19 23.68
C ARG A 292 -0.22 -13.23 24.12
N SER A 293 -0.61 -12.18 24.83
CA SER A 293 0.31 -11.23 25.45
C SER A 293 1.28 -11.94 26.39
N GLN A 294 2.52 -11.46 26.43
CA GLN A 294 3.51 -11.91 27.39
C GLN A 294 3.50 -11.05 28.68
N MET A 295 2.54 -10.14 28.82
CA MET A 295 2.36 -9.37 30.05
C MET A 295 2.04 -10.32 31.20
N LEU A 296 2.69 -10.10 32.35
CA LEU A 296 2.48 -10.89 33.57
C LEU A 296 1.37 -10.32 34.45
N PHE A 297 1.01 -9.07 34.22
CA PHE A 297 -0.06 -8.37 34.91
C PHE A 297 -1.05 -7.79 33.87
N SER A 298 -2.34 -7.91 34.17
CA SER A 298 -3.43 -7.31 33.43
C SER A 298 -4.43 -6.71 34.41
N ASN A 299 -5.05 -5.59 34.06
CA ASN A 299 -6.15 -5.01 34.82
C ASN A 299 -7.45 -5.15 34.01
N PRO A 300 -8.29 -6.15 34.29
CA PRO A 300 -9.47 -6.46 33.48
C PRO A 300 -10.57 -5.40 33.57
N ASP A 301 -10.48 -4.48 34.54
CA ASP A 301 -11.49 -3.43 34.73
C ASP A 301 -11.19 -2.15 33.91
N VAL A 302 -10.01 -2.08 33.26
CA VAL A 302 -9.57 -0.91 32.49
C VAL A 302 -9.34 -1.30 31.03
N TYR A 303 -10.04 -0.62 30.15
CA TYR A 303 -9.94 -0.80 28.70
C TYR A 303 -9.31 0.44 28.08
N MET A 304 -8.30 0.26 27.21
CA MET A 304 -7.68 1.33 26.42
C MET A 304 -8.44 1.57 25.10
N GLY A 305 -9.10 0.54 24.59
CA GLY A 305 -9.92 0.56 23.37
C GLY A 305 -11.42 0.45 23.65
N ALA A 306 -12.13 -0.27 22.81
CA ALA A 306 -13.57 -0.53 23.00
C ALA A 306 -13.81 -1.37 24.25
N LYS A 307 -14.86 -1.04 24.99
CA LYS A 307 -15.26 -1.80 26.20
C LYS A 307 -15.44 -3.29 25.87
N GLY A 308 -14.75 -4.15 26.59
CA GLY A 308 -14.78 -5.60 26.39
C GLY A 308 -13.84 -6.11 25.28
N ALA A 309 -12.98 -5.25 24.73
CA ALA A 309 -11.93 -5.72 23.83
C ALA A 309 -10.94 -6.62 24.58
N ASP A 310 -10.50 -7.69 23.93
CA ASP A 310 -9.43 -8.54 24.45
C ASP A 310 -8.08 -7.84 24.19
N GLU A 311 -7.54 -7.19 25.20
CA GLU A 311 -6.26 -6.47 25.14
C GLU A 311 -5.07 -7.40 25.47
N ASP A 312 -5.32 -8.62 25.89
CA ASP A 312 -4.30 -9.64 26.16
C ASP A 312 -3.99 -10.51 24.94
N THR A 313 -4.68 -10.28 23.82
CA THR A 313 -4.45 -11.01 22.56
C THR A 313 -4.08 -10.05 21.43
N ILE A 314 -2.94 -10.34 20.79
CA ILE A 314 -2.45 -9.61 19.62
C ILE A 314 -2.72 -10.46 18.39
N LEU A 315 -3.41 -9.92 17.38
CA LEU A 315 -3.58 -10.58 16.10
C LEU A 315 -2.34 -10.31 15.22
N ARG A 316 -1.63 -11.36 14.79
CA ARG A 316 -0.42 -11.24 13.97
C ARG A 316 -0.46 -12.20 12.79
N THR A 317 -0.02 -11.74 11.63
CA THR A 317 0.20 -12.58 10.44
C THR A 317 1.27 -13.62 10.72
N THR A 318 1.07 -14.86 10.27
CA THR A 318 2.06 -15.94 10.38
C THR A 318 2.48 -16.44 9.00
N ALA A 319 3.80 -16.73 8.85
CA ALA A 319 4.35 -17.23 7.59
C ALA A 319 3.71 -18.57 7.19
N ARG A 320 3.38 -19.42 8.18
CA ARG A 320 2.69 -20.70 7.97
C ARG A 320 1.36 -20.48 7.24
N ARG A 321 0.45 -19.65 7.78
CA ARG A 321 -0.87 -19.44 7.15
C ARG A 321 -0.76 -18.72 5.81
N VAL A 322 0.22 -17.82 5.65
CA VAL A 322 0.47 -17.20 4.33
C VAL A 322 0.83 -18.25 3.31
N SER A 323 1.80 -19.15 3.61
CA SER A 323 2.22 -20.20 2.69
C SER A 323 1.11 -21.24 2.43
N GLU A 324 0.32 -21.60 3.45
CA GLU A 324 -0.83 -22.49 3.30
C GLU A 324 -1.89 -21.91 2.35
N THR A 325 -2.22 -20.63 2.50
CA THR A 325 -3.18 -19.94 1.61
C THR A 325 -2.68 -19.90 0.16
N ILE A 326 -1.41 -19.55 -0.04
CA ILE A 326 -0.78 -19.46 -1.37
C ILE A 326 -0.75 -20.84 -2.05
N ARG A 327 -0.47 -21.90 -1.30
CA ARG A 327 -0.35 -23.27 -1.80
C ARG A 327 -1.66 -23.75 -2.44
N GLN A 328 -2.82 -23.33 -1.94
CA GLN A 328 -4.12 -23.74 -2.49
C GLN A 328 -4.30 -23.43 -3.98
N LEU A 329 -3.56 -22.48 -4.52
CA LEU A 329 -3.62 -22.09 -5.94
C LEU A 329 -2.38 -22.48 -6.75
N LYS A 330 -1.24 -22.77 -6.10
CA LYS A 330 0.03 -23.11 -6.79
C LYS A 330 0.26 -24.60 -6.98
N GLU A 331 -0.31 -25.43 -6.12
CA GLU A 331 -0.20 -26.90 -6.22
C GLU A 331 -1.38 -27.42 -7.04
N GLN A 332 -1.13 -27.73 -8.33
CA GLN A 332 -1.97 -28.54 -9.20
C GLN A 332 -1.19 -29.79 -9.61
#